data_2b9d32d0d2f7b1c8a901664c782606b6
#
_entry.id   2b9d32d0d2f7b1c8a901664c782606b6
#
_cell.length_a   1.000
_cell.length_b   1.000
_cell.length_c   1.000
_cell.angle_alpha   90.00
_cell.angle_beta   90.00
_cell.angle_gamma   90.00
#
_symmetry.space_group_name_H-M   'P 1'
#
loop_
_entity.id
_entity.type
_entity.pdbx_description
1 polymer ?
#
loop_
_entity_poly.entity_id
_entity_poly.type
_entity_poly.pdbx_seq_one_letter_code
_entity_poly.pdbx_strand_id
1 'polypeptide(L)'
;MLHTLCTDGKCPSKADGWGRGTATFRILGDICTRSCKFCATKSGRPLPPDPNEPAEVAESIRLMGLKYAVITSVDRDDLPDGGAAHWAATVRAIKEVNPDTIVEVLIPDFDGRTDLLDVVITSRPDVIGHNIETVERITPLVRSRAQYRRSLEVLRYIASQGAVAKSGLMLGLG
;
A
#
# COMPACT_ATOMS: atom_id res chain seq x y z
N MET A 1 -3.36 -8.09 15.15
CA MET A 1 -2.47 -7.03 15.75
C MET A 1 -2.17 -6.03 14.65
N LEU A 2 -2.64 -4.79 14.80
CA LEU A 2 -2.48 -3.73 13.79
C LEU A 2 -1.03 -3.24 13.74
N HIS A 3 -0.48 -3.18 12.52
CA HIS A 3 0.86 -2.68 12.26
C HIS A 3 0.79 -1.26 11.69
N THR A 4 1.24 -0.25 12.45
CA THR A 4 1.43 1.09 11.91
C THR A 4 2.88 1.26 11.46
N LEU A 5 3.10 1.59 10.19
CA LEU A 5 4.45 1.90 9.68
C LEU A 5 5.08 3.09 10.41
N CYS A 6 4.26 3.97 10.96
CA CYS A 6 4.73 5.06 11.80
C CYS A 6 5.50 4.56 13.05
N THR A 7 5.15 3.40 13.57
CA THR A 7 5.82 2.79 14.74
C THR A 7 6.87 1.77 14.31
N ASP A 8 6.53 0.85 13.42
CA ASP A 8 7.39 -0.28 13.02
C ASP A 8 8.52 0.13 12.06
N GLY A 9 8.26 1.15 11.22
CA GLY A 9 9.19 1.63 10.19
C GLY A 9 10.15 2.73 10.64
N LYS A 10 10.17 3.11 11.94
CA LYS A 10 10.98 4.22 12.46
C LYS A 10 10.84 5.50 11.62
N CYS A 11 9.60 5.83 11.21
CA CYS A 11 9.32 6.97 10.34
C CYS A 11 9.81 8.29 10.97
N PRO A 12 10.72 9.04 10.34
CA PRO A 12 11.26 10.28 10.91
C PRO A 12 10.21 11.40 11.01
N SER A 13 9.15 11.34 10.21
CA SER A 13 8.06 12.33 10.21
C SER A 13 6.82 11.89 11.00
N LYS A 14 6.93 10.86 11.87
CA LYS A 14 5.79 10.32 12.65
C LYS A 14 5.07 11.40 13.45
N ALA A 15 5.80 12.22 14.20
CA ALA A 15 5.21 13.24 15.06
C ALA A 15 4.49 14.33 14.24
N ASP A 16 5.07 14.73 13.12
CA ASP A 16 4.50 15.73 12.22
C ASP A 16 3.24 15.20 11.50
N GLY A 17 3.28 13.96 11.00
CA GLY A 17 2.13 13.31 10.36
C GLY A 17 0.96 13.14 11.34
N TRP A 18 1.20 12.65 12.54
CA TRP A 18 0.17 12.47 13.56
C TRP A 18 -0.41 13.81 14.03
N GLY A 19 0.42 14.83 14.19
CA GLY A 19 -0.02 16.19 14.53
C GLY A 19 -0.93 16.81 13.46
N ARG A 20 -0.83 16.37 12.21
CA ARG A 20 -1.68 16.80 11.08
C ARG A 20 -2.89 15.88 10.82
N GLY A 21 -3.12 14.86 11.65
CA GLY A 21 -4.21 13.90 11.49
C GLY A 21 -3.99 12.91 10.34
N THR A 22 -2.71 12.55 10.06
CA THR A 22 -2.32 11.57 9.03
C THR A 22 -1.59 10.40 9.66
N ALA A 23 -1.95 9.17 9.31
CA ALA A 23 -1.20 7.97 9.70
C ALA A 23 -1.11 6.96 8.55
N THR A 24 -0.08 6.11 8.61
CA THR A 24 0.13 5.02 7.64
C THR A 24 -0.04 3.68 8.34
N PHE A 25 -0.95 2.86 7.80
CA PHE A 25 -1.19 1.49 8.23
C PHE A 25 -0.61 0.51 7.23
N ARG A 26 -0.07 -0.60 7.74
CA ARG A 26 0.37 -1.72 6.91
C ARG A 26 -0.57 -2.89 7.13
N ILE A 27 -1.13 -3.42 6.06
CA ILE A 27 -2.04 -4.56 6.04
C ILE A 27 -1.35 -5.81 5.48
N LEU A 28 -2.03 -6.95 5.56
CA LEU A 28 -1.60 -8.25 5.06
C LEU A 28 -0.40 -8.84 5.83
N GLY A 29 -0.14 -8.34 7.05
CA GLY A 29 0.88 -8.86 7.95
C GLY A 29 2.19 -8.06 7.94
N ASP A 30 3.25 -8.68 8.49
CA ASP A 30 4.57 -8.08 8.72
C ASP A 30 5.71 -8.77 7.94
N ILE A 31 5.42 -9.86 7.23
CA ILE A 31 6.37 -10.61 6.42
C ILE A 31 6.02 -10.44 4.95
N CYS A 32 6.99 -9.99 4.14
CA CYS A 32 6.83 -9.74 2.71
C CYS A 32 7.36 -10.94 1.90
N THR A 33 6.69 -11.30 0.80
CA THR A 33 7.19 -12.30 -0.14
C THR A 33 8.37 -11.79 -0.98
N ARG A 34 8.60 -10.47 -0.98
CA ARG A 34 9.69 -9.80 -1.72
C ARG A 34 10.76 -9.27 -0.78
N SER A 35 11.98 -9.10 -1.31
CA SER A 35 13.19 -8.68 -0.55
C SER A 35 13.87 -7.46 -1.19
N CYS A 36 13.13 -6.35 -1.32
CA CYS A 36 13.69 -5.11 -1.86
C CYS A 36 14.79 -4.57 -0.94
N LYS A 37 15.97 -4.20 -1.49
CA LYS A 37 17.16 -3.85 -0.70
C LYS A 37 17.02 -2.59 0.15
N PHE A 38 16.09 -1.72 -0.18
CA PHE A 38 15.82 -0.48 0.56
C PHE A 38 14.74 -0.64 1.65
N CYS A 39 14.08 -1.81 1.70
CA CYS A 39 12.95 -2.02 2.60
C CYS A 39 13.40 -2.71 3.89
N ALA A 40 12.98 -2.18 5.03
CA ALA A 40 13.26 -2.77 6.34
C ALA A 40 12.29 -3.89 6.74
N THR A 41 11.28 -4.18 5.92
CA THR A 41 10.30 -5.26 6.18
C THR A 41 10.97 -6.62 6.05
N LYS A 42 10.68 -7.52 6.98
CA LYS A 42 11.18 -8.90 6.94
C LYS A 42 10.65 -9.62 5.70
N SER A 43 11.53 -10.36 5.02
CA SER A 43 11.16 -11.22 3.90
C SER A 43 11.00 -12.66 4.35
N GLY A 44 10.03 -13.37 3.78
CA GLY A 44 9.80 -14.77 4.13
C GLY A 44 8.43 -15.26 3.67
N ARG A 45 7.91 -16.26 4.38
CA ARG A 45 6.59 -16.84 4.15
C ARG A 45 5.59 -16.21 5.12
N PRO A 46 4.63 -15.39 4.64
CA PRO A 46 3.62 -14.78 5.50
C PRO A 46 2.61 -15.79 6.05
N LEU A 47 1.97 -15.43 7.15
CA LEU A 47 0.78 -16.13 7.64
C LEU A 47 -0.44 -15.80 6.74
N PRO A 48 -1.53 -16.60 6.81
CA PRO A 48 -2.78 -16.25 6.15
C PRO A 48 -3.26 -14.85 6.54
N PRO A 49 -3.90 -14.10 5.62
CA PRO A 49 -4.51 -12.81 5.94
C PRO A 49 -5.53 -12.93 7.08
N ASP A 50 -5.53 -11.97 8.01
CA ASP A 50 -6.55 -11.90 9.05
C ASP A 50 -7.84 -11.30 8.49
N PRO A 51 -8.96 -12.03 8.48
CA PRO A 51 -10.23 -11.53 7.95
C PRO A 51 -10.81 -10.35 8.74
N ASN A 52 -10.36 -10.13 9.98
CA ASN A 52 -10.81 -9.02 10.82
C ASN A 52 -10.00 -7.73 10.60
N GLU A 53 -8.82 -7.82 9.97
CA GLU A 53 -7.92 -6.68 9.76
C GLU A 53 -8.60 -5.47 9.09
N PRO A 54 -9.46 -5.61 8.06
CA PRO A 54 -10.18 -4.47 7.48
C PRO A 54 -11.02 -3.68 8.48
N ALA A 55 -11.76 -4.36 9.35
CA ALA A 55 -12.60 -3.73 10.37
C ALA A 55 -11.74 -3.09 11.48
N GLU A 56 -10.67 -3.76 11.91
CA GLU A 56 -9.73 -3.22 12.91
C GLU A 56 -9.03 -1.96 12.41
N VAL A 57 -8.63 -1.90 11.14
CA VAL A 57 -8.04 -0.70 10.53
C VAL A 57 -9.04 0.45 10.50
N ALA A 58 -10.27 0.20 10.04
CA ALA A 58 -11.33 1.20 9.99
C ALA A 58 -11.64 1.79 11.36
N GLU A 59 -11.75 0.94 12.39
CA GLU A 59 -11.99 1.37 13.77
C GLU A 59 -10.81 2.16 14.35
N SER A 60 -9.58 1.77 14.04
CA SER A 60 -8.38 2.48 14.48
C SER A 60 -8.33 3.90 13.91
N ILE A 61 -8.66 4.06 12.61
CA ILE A 61 -8.75 5.36 11.95
C ILE A 61 -9.81 6.24 12.65
N ARG A 62 -10.96 5.66 13.00
CA ARG A 62 -12.04 6.34 13.73
C ARG A 62 -11.61 6.80 15.11
N LEU A 63 -10.99 5.91 15.89
CA LEU A 63 -10.52 6.22 17.25
C LEU A 63 -9.42 7.28 17.25
N MET A 64 -8.57 7.29 16.23
CA MET A 64 -7.52 8.31 16.07
C MET A 64 -8.03 9.62 15.47
N GLY A 65 -9.28 9.69 14.99
CA GLY A 65 -9.85 10.88 14.36
C GLY A 65 -9.08 11.35 13.13
N LEU A 66 -8.56 10.41 12.31
CA LEU A 66 -7.72 10.75 11.18
C LEU A 66 -8.50 11.39 10.04
N LYS A 67 -7.93 12.46 9.48
CA LYS A 67 -8.43 13.12 8.28
C LYS A 67 -7.87 12.51 7.00
N TYR A 68 -6.71 11.88 7.09
CA TYR A 68 -6.00 11.27 5.98
C TYR A 68 -5.36 9.96 6.43
N ALA A 69 -5.73 8.86 5.81
CA ALA A 69 -5.20 7.54 6.10
C ALA A 69 -4.43 7.01 4.88
N VAL A 70 -3.17 6.65 5.06
CA VAL A 70 -2.37 5.96 4.06
C VAL A 70 -2.38 4.48 4.40
N ILE A 71 -2.82 3.65 3.47
CA ILE A 71 -2.81 2.20 3.61
C ILE A 71 -1.73 1.65 2.67
N THR A 72 -0.84 0.84 3.19
CA THR A 72 0.13 0.09 2.41
C THR A 72 0.11 -1.38 2.82
N SER A 73 0.83 -2.25 2.13
CA SER A 73 0.92 -3.66 2.49
C SER A 73 2.34 -4.20 2.35
N VAL A 74 2.54 -5.41 2.86
CA VAL A 74 3.57 -6.30 2.35
C VAL A 74 3.13 -6.87 1.00
N ASP A 75 4.08 -7.27 0.14
CA ASP A 75 3.74 -8.04 -1.07
C ASP A 75 3.33 -9.46 -0.69
N ARG A 76 2.30 -9.96 -1.37
CA ARG A 76 1.69 -11.27 -1.14
C ARG A 76 1.63 -12.08 -2.43
N ASP A 77 2.78 -12.28 -3.08
CA ASP A 77 2.89 -13.12 -4.29
C ASP A 77 2.52 -14.59 -4.05
N ASP A 78 2.35 -14.98 -2.78
CA ASP A 78 1.84 -16.28 -2.33
C ASP A 78 0.33 -16.43 -2.46
N LEU A 79 -0.42 -15.33 -2.57
CA LEU A 79 -1.87 -15.34 -2.75
C LEU A 79 -2.22 -15.27 -4.24
N PRO A 80 -3.25 -16.01 -4.69
CA PRO A 80 -3.66 -16.02 -6.11
C PRO A 80 -4.05 -14.66 -6.67
N ASP A 81 -4.55 -13.78 -5.80
CA ASP A 81 -4.97 -12.41 -6.13
C ASP A 81 -3.98 -11.34 -5.61
N GLY A 82 -2.80 -11.73 -5.13
CA GLY A 82 -1.85 -10.79 -4.53
C GLY A 82 -2.40 -9.99 -3.35
N GLY A 83 -3.54 -10.40 -2.79
CA GLY A 83 -4.25 -9.72 -1.71
C GLY A 83 -5.24 -8.64 -2.18
N ALA A 84 -5.56 -8.54 -3.47
CA ALA A 84 -6.44 -7.50 -4.02
C ALA A 84 -7.82 -7.46 -3.36
N ALA A 85 -8.43 -8.61 -3.07
CA ALA A 85 -9.70 -8.69 -2.36
C ALA A 85 -9.63 -8.10 -0.94
N HIS A 86 -8.53 -8.36 -0.24
CA HIS A 86 -8.29 -7.83 1.10
C HIS A 86 -8.07 -6.31 1.08
N TRP A 87 -7.37 -5.79 0.07
CA TRP A 87 -7.25 -4.36 -0.20
C TRP A 87 -8.60 -3.69 -0.36
N ALA A 88 -9.44 -4.25 -1.23
CA ALA A 88 -10.76 -3.71 -1.48
C ALA A 88 -11.69 -3.77 -0.25
N ALA A 89 -11.60 -4.85 0.54
CA ALA A 89 -12.33 -4.98 1.80
C ALA A 89 -11.91 -3.89 2.80
N THR A 90 -10.59 -3.65 2.92
CA THR A 90 -10.04 -2.62 3.81
C THR A 90 -10.51 -1.22 3.41
N VAL A 91 -10.42 -0.86 2.13
CA VAL A 91 -10.88 0.46 1.65
C VAL A 91 -12.38 0.65 1.91
N ARG A 92 -13.21 -0.36 1.60
CA ARG A 92 -14.66 -0.29 1.86
C ARG A 92 -14.98 -0.13 3.34
N ALA A 93 -14.35 -0.91 4.21
CA ALA A 93 -14.55 -0.80 5.64
C ALA A 93 -14.17 0.59 6.18
N ILE A 94 -13.04 1.16 5.71
CA ILE A 94 -12.62 2.51 6.08
C ILE A 94 -13.66 3.54 5.65
N LYS A 95 -14.11 3.51 4.39
CA LYS A 95 -15.07 4.46 3.83
C LYS A 95 -16.45 4.38 4.49
N GLU A 96 -16.86 3.19 4.92
CA GLU A 96 -18.13 2.98 5.64
C GLU A 96 -18.09 3.60 7.04
N VAL A 97 -17.00 3.38 7.79
CA VAL A 97 -16.86 3.85 9.19
C VAL A 97 -16.41 5.30 9.25
N ASN A 98 -15.62 5.76 8.28
CA ASN A 98 -14.98 7.08 8.25
C ASN A 98 -15.24 7.79 6.90
N PRO A 99 -16.47 8.19 6.59
CA PRO A 99 -16.84 8.71 5.26
C PRO A 99 -16.09 9.99 4.87
N ASP A 100 -15.64 10.79 5.84
CA ASP A 100 -14.94 12.07 5.60
C ASP A 100 -13.40 11.89 5.56
N THR A 101 -12.88 10.70 5.83
CA THR A 101 -11.44 10.43 5.80
C THR A 101 -10.98 10.22 4.35
N ILE A 102 -9.96 10.95 3.94
CA ILE A 102 -9.27 10.71 2.66
C ILE A 102 -8.45 9.43 2.79
N VAL A 103 -8.65 8.50 1.86
CA VAL A 103 -7.96 7.20 1.84
C VAL A 103 -6.99 7.16 0.66
N GLU A 104 -5.70 7.16 0.96
CA GLU A 104 -4.64 6.86 0.01
C GLU A 104 -4.23 5.40 0.17
N VAL A 105 -4.12 4.67 -0.93
CA VAL A 105 -3.56 3.31 -0.95
C VAL A 105 -2.22 3.32 -1.68
N LEU A 106 -1.19 2.65 -1.13
CA LEU A 106 0.09 2.42 -1.78
C LEU A 106 0.20 0.92 -2.08
N ILE A 107 -0.16 0.55 -3.31
CA ILE A 107 -0.37 -0.82 -3.74
C ILE A 107 0.88 -1.45 -4.39
N PRO A 108 1.01 -2.80 -4.38
CA PRO A 108 1.99 -3.53 -5.18
C PRO A 108 1.67 -3.41 -6.68
N ASP A 109 2.56 -3.98 -7.53
CA ASP A 109 2.34 -4.00 -8.97
C ASP A 109 1.33 -5.05 -9.45
N PHE A 110 0.88 -5.96 -8.59
CA PHE A 110 0.01 -7.11 -8.91
C PHE A 110 0.45 -7.86 -10.18
N ASP A 111 1.76 -7.92 -10.44
CA ASP A 111 2.35 -8.46 -11.68
C ASP A 111 1.78 -7.84 -12.98
N GLY A 112 1.24 -6.62 -12.91
CA GLY A 112 0.62 -5.91 -14.03
C GLY A 112 -0.80 -6.42 -14.39
N ARG A 113 -1.41 -7.24 -13.55
CA ARG A 113 -2.76 -7.79 -13.77
C ARG A 113 -3.82 -6.71 -13.55
N THR A 114 -4.42 -6.28 -14.65
CA THR A 114 -5.47 -5.23 -14.64
C THR A 114 -6.74 -5.65 -13.92
N ASP A 115 -7.10 -6.94 -13.99
CA ASP A 115 -8.23 -7.51 -13.25
C ASP A 115 -8.09 -7.34 -11.73
N LEU A 116 -6.87 -7.43 -11.19
CA LEU A 116 -6.59 -7.20 -9.76
C LEU A 116 -6.54 -5.70 -9.41
N LEU A 117 -6.01 -4.88 -10.32
CA LEU A 117 -6.06 -3.42 -10.18
C LEU A 117 -7.52 -2.93 -10.14
N ASP A 118 -8.40 -3.48 -10.97
CA ASP A 118 -9.82 -3.14 -11.00
C ASP A 118 -10.53 -3.45 -9.67
N VAL A 119 -10.15 -4.55 -8.99
CA VAL A 119 -10.69 -4.88 -7.67
C VAL A 119 -10.39 -3.76 -6.67
N VAL A 120 -9.19 -3.20 -6.69
CA VAL A 120 -8.81 -2.08 -5.80
C VAL A 120 -9.46 -0.77 -6.27
N ILE A 121 -9.41 -0.45 -7.57
CA ILE A 121 -9.97 0.79 -8.13
C ILE A 121 -11.47 0.90 -7.84
N THR A 122 -12.21 -0.19 -8.01
CA THR A 122 -13.67 -0.23 -7.75
C THR A 122 -14.05 -0.09 -6.29
N SER A 123 -13.12 -0.28 -5.34
CA SER A 123 -13.34 0.03 -3.93
C SER A 123 -13.29 1.54 -3.61
N ARG A 124 -12.89 2.38 -4.59
CA ARG A 124 -12.91 3.84 -4.58
C ARG A 124 -12.04 4.49 -3.49
N PRO A 125 -10.75 4.16 -3.39
CA PRO A 125 -9.83 5.01 -2.63
C PRO A 125 -9.72 6.39 -3.31
N ASP A 126 -9.36 7.42 -2.54
CA ASP A 126 -9.24 8.78 -3.09
C ASP A 126 -7.94 8.96 -3.90
N VAL A 127 -6.87 8.26 -3.50
CA VAL A 127 -5.57 8.27 -4.18
C VAL A 127 -5.03 6.85 -4.26
N ILE A 128 -4.52 6.47 -5.44
CA ILE A 128 -3.87 5.18 -5.65
C ILE A 128 -2.41 5.41 -6.00
N GLY A 129 -1.53 5.07 -5.05
CA GLY A 129 -0.08 5.12 -5.19
C GLY A 129 0.50 3.80 -5.66
N HIS A 130 1.49 3.88 -6.55
CA HIS A 130 2.42 2.79 -6.84
C HIS A 130 3.80 3.38 -7.10
N ASN A 131 4.76 3.07 -6.23
CA ASN A 131 6.09 3.67 -6.31
C ASN A 131 6.95 2.99 -7.37
N ILE A 132 7.62 3.79 -8.21
CA ILE A 132 8.68 3.31 -9.11
C ILE A 132 10.04 3.21 -8.41
N GLU A 133 10.18 3.86 -7.26
CA GLU A 133 11.31 3.86 -6.31
C GLU A 133 12.60 4.44 -6.87
N THR A 134 13.02 4.06 -8.07
CA THR A 134 14.27 4.49 -8.69
C THR A 134 14.19 4.42 -10.22
N VAL A 135 15.29 4.75 -10.89
CA VAL A 135 15.43 4.72 -12.35
C VAL A 135 15.54 3.28 -12.90
N GLU A 136 15.26 3.11 -14.21
CA GLU A 136 15.17 1.79 -14.87
C GLU A 136 16.45 0.95 -14.67
N ARG A 137 17.64 1.54 -14.85
CA ARG A 137 18.93 0.84 -14.73
C ARG A 137 19.22 0.30 -13.33
N ILE A 138 18.66 0.94 -12.28
CA ILE A 138 18.90 0.56 -10.88
C ILE A 138 17.81 -0.42 -10.38
N THR A 139 16.61 -0.38 -10.94
CA THR A 139 15.50 -1.22 -10.53
C THR A 139 15.87 -2.69 -10.30
N PRO A 140 16.53 -3.41 -11.25
CA PRO A 140 16.86 -4.83 -11.05
C PRO A 140 17.91 -5.07 -9.97
N LEU A 141 18.65 -4.04 -9.57
CA LEU A 141 19.67 -4.15 -8.51
C LEU A 141 19.07 -4.05 -7.11
N VAL A 142 17.93 -3.35 -6.96
CA VAL A 142 17.36 -3.01 -5.64
C VAL A 142 15.97 -3.59 -5.39
N ARG A 143 15.21 -3.92 -6.44
CA ARG A 143 13.88 -4.55 -6.35
C ARG A 143 13.96 -6.02 -6.74
N SER A 144 13.48 -6.90 -5.89
CA SER A 144 13.61 -8.36 -6.09
C SER A 144 12.71 -8.94 -7.19
N ARG A 145 11.57 -8.29 -7.48
CA ARG A 145 10.58 -8.80 -8.46
C ARG A 145 9.97 -7.70 -9.34
N ALA A 146 9.70 -6.54 -8.79
CA ALA A 146 9.06 -5.46 -9.52
C ALA A 146 9.95 -4.94 -10.67
N GLN A 147 9.32 -4.65 -11.80
CA GLN A 147 9.96 -4.17 -13.02
C GLN A 147 9.58 -2.72 -13.28
N TYR A 148 10.54 -1.91 -13.74
CA TYR A 148 10.34 -0.48 -13.98
C TYR A 148 9.20 -0.21 -14.96
N ARG A 149 9.22 -0.88 -16.13
CA ARG A 149 8.19 -0.69 -17.16
C ARG A 149 6.81 -1.14 -16.72
N ARG A 150 6.72 -2.27 -16.02
CA ARG A 150 5.47 -2.74 -15.42
C ARG A 150 4.92 -1.72 -14.43
N SER A 151 5.76 -1.13 -13.59
CA SER A 151 5.33 -0.08 -12.66
C SER A 151 4.76 1.14 -13.37
N LEU A 152 5.34 1.54 -14.52
CA LEU A 152 4.78 2.61 -15.36
C LEU A 152 3.45 2.23 -16.01
N GLU A 153 3.29 0.97 -16.43
CA GLU A 153 2.04 0.44 -17.00
C GLU A 153 0.93 0.43 -15.94
N VAL A 154 1.22 -0.01 -14.72
CA VAL A 154 0.29 0.05 -13.57
C VAL A 154 -0.18 1.48 -13.33
N LEU A 155 0.73 2.45 -13.27
CA LEU A 155 0.37 3.86 -13.07
C LEU A 155 -0.48 4.42 -14.22
N ARG A 156 -0.14 4.10 -15.48
CA ARG A 156 -0.93 4.50 -16.64
C ARG A 156 -2.33 3.89 -16.60
N TYR A 157 -2.42 2.61 -16.22
CA TYR A 157 -3.71 1.94 -16.10
C TYR A 157 -4.60 2.62 -15.07
N ILE A 158 -4.07 2.84 -13.84
CA ILE A 158 -4.80 3.54 -12.78
C ILE A 158 -5.32 4.90 -13.26
N ALA A 159 -4.46 5.70 -13.90
CA ALA A 159 -4.84 7.01 -14.43
C ALA A 159 -5.90 6.92 -15.54
N SER A 160 -5.80 5.90 -16.41
CA SER A 160 -6.77 5.69 -17.50
C SER A 160 -8.18 5.32 -17.00
N GLN A 161 -8.30 4.78 -15.79
CA GLN A 161 -9.57 4.49 -15.12
C GLN A 161 -10.16 5.74 -14.40
N GLY A 162 -9.56 6.92 -14.56
CA GLY A 162 -10.01 8.16 -13.95
C GLY A 162 -9.66 8.30 -12.46
N ALA A 163 -8.86 7.40 -11.91
CA ALA A 163 -8.38 7.48 -10.53
C ALA A 163 -7.18 8.43 -10.41
N VAL A 164 -7.01 9.03 -9.22
CA VAL A 164 -5.82 9.84 -8.93
C VAL A 164 -4.62 8.91 -8.71
N ALA A 165 -3.74 8.85 -9.69
CA ALA A 165 -2.51 8.05 -9.62
C ALA A 165 -1.37 8.86 -8.99
N LYS A 166 -0.66 8.23 -8.04
CA LYS A 166 0.50 8.81 -7.34
C LYS A 166 1.70 7.88 -7.46
N SER A 167 2.91 8.44 -7.56
CA SER A 167 4.14 7.65 -7.51
C SER A 167 5.19 8.31 -6.64
N GLY A 168 6.15 7.53 -6.16
CA GLY A 168 7.27 7.96 -5.36
C GLY A 168 8.61 7.50 -5.93
N LEU A 169 9.63 8.31 -5.68
CA LEU A 169 11.03 8.07 -6.00
C LEU A 169 11.89 8.34 -4.77
N MET A 170 12.90 7.51 -4.56
CA MET A 170 13.93 7.73 -3.55
C MET A 170 15.14 8.43 -4.20
N LEU A 171 15.36 9.69 -3.81
CA LEU A 171 16.54 10.44 -4.26
C LEU A 171 17.80 9.85 -3.63
N GLY A 172 18.88 9.74 -4.43
CA GLY A 172 20.16 9.20 -3.99
C GLY A 172 20.27 7.66 -4.04
N LEU A 173 19.29 6.96 -4.58
CA LEU A 173 19.36 5.52 -4.79
C LEU A 173 20.08 5.11 -6.10
N GLY A 174 20.68 6.06 -6.81
CA GLY A 174 21.49 5.83 -8.00
C GLY A 174 21.30 6.85 -9.10
#